data_c4334fbbb1d4aa991f72b18b43d22120
#
_entry.id   c4334fbbb1d4aa991f72b18b43d22120
#
_cell.length_a   1.000
_cell.length_b   1.000
_cell.length_c   1.000
_cell.angle_alpha   90.00
_cell.angle_beta   90.00
_cell.angle_gamma   90.00
#
_symmetry.space_group_name_H-M   'P 1'
#
loop_
_entity.id
_entity.type
_entity.pdbx_description
1 polymer ?
#
loop_
_entity_poly.entity_id
_entity_poly.type
_entity_poly.pdbx_seq_one_letter_code
_entity_poly.pdbx_strand_id
1 'polypeptide(L)'
;MIVHIVMFNFKDENKEENAKRIKKLLEALPSKIPELVSMEVGINFDTAERAMDLSLLSTFETKEDLQAYNIHEEHLKVVSEIKKIATLSKVVDYIK
;
A
#
# COMPACT_ATOMS: atom_id res chain seq x y z
N MET A 1 10.03 15.56 -3.73
CA MET A 1 9.62 14.14 -3.76
C MET A 1 8.15 14.04 -3.41
N ILE A 2 7.42 13.20 -4.08
CA ILE A 2 6.01 12.93 -3.77
C ILE A 2 5.96 11.78 -2.78
N VAL A 3 5.15 11.93 -1.73
CA VAL A 3 4.91 10.87 -0.73
C VAL A 3 3.45 10.44 -0.82
N HIS A 4 3.23 9.15 -0.91
CA HIS A 4 1.92 8.53 -1.02
C HIS A 4 1.77 7.55 0.14
N ILE A 5 0.82 7.84 1.04
CA ILE A 5 0.56 7.01 2.20
C ILE A 5 -0.85 6.44 2.10
N VAL A 6 -0.97 5.13 2.29
CA VAL A 6 -2.27 4.47 2.34
C VAL A 6 -2.32 3.61 3.59
N MET A 7 -3.48 3.60 4.23
CA MET A 7 -3.75 2.73 5.38
C MET A 7 -4.97 1.89 5.08
N PHE A 8 -4.94 0.64 5.51
CA PHE A 8 -6.01 -0.31 5.27
C PHE A 8 -6.50 -0.95 6.56
N ASN A 9 -7.80 -1.23 6.60
CA ASN A 9 -8.35 -2.24 7.50
C ASN A 9 -8.72 -3.46 6.66
N PHE A 10 -8.53 -4.64 7.25
CA PHE A 10 -8.82 -5.90 6.61
C PHE A 10 -9.93 -6.64 7.33
N LYS A 11 -10.57 -7.58 6.64
CA LYS A 11 -11.51 -8.51 7.24
C LYS A 11 -10.81 -9.28 8.37
N ASP A 12 -11.57 -9.67 9.40
CA ASP A 12 -11.00 -10.39 10.54
C ASP A 12 -10.50 -11.78 10.17
N GLU A 13 -11.14 -12.42 9.22
CA GLU A 13 -10.76 -13.77 8.79
C GLU A 13 -9.36 -13.75 8.15
N ASN A 14 -8.45 -14.55 8.73
CA ASN A 14 -7.07 -14.68 8.26
C ASN A 14 -6.31 -13.34 8.15
N LYS A 15 -6.69 -12.38 8.99
CA LYS A 15 -6.13 -11.02 8.91
C LYS A 15 -4.61 -11.01 8.96
N GLU A 16 -4.00 -11.73 9.91
CA GLU A 16 -2.55 -11.72 10.10
C GLU A 16 -1.82 -12.27 8.88
N GLU A 17 -2.29 -13.41 8.36
CA GLU A 17 -1.69 -14.02 7.16
C GLU A 17 -1.87 -13.14 5.93
N ASN A 18 -3.05 -12.56 5.78
CA ASN A 18 -3.35 -11.66 4.65
C ASN A 18 -2.48 -10.42 4.71
N ALA A 19 -2.28 -9.84 5.89
CA ALA A 19 -1.41 -8.67 6.05
C ALA A 19 0.02 -8.97 5.61
N LYS A 20 0.56 -10.13 6.03
CA LYS A 20 1.91 -10.56 5.65
C LYS A 20 2.03 -10.76 4.14
N ARG A 21 1.01 -11.35 3.52
CA ARG A 21 0.99 -11.59 2.08
C ARG A 21 0.97 -10.27 1.30
N ILE A 22 0.10 -9.36 1.70
CA ILE A 22 0.00 -8.05 1.05
C ILE A 22 1.31 -7.26 1.20
N LYS A 23 1.92 -7.31 2.38
CA LYS A 23 3.21 -6.66 2.60
C LYS A 23 4.26 -7.14 1.60
N LYS A 24 4.36 -8.45 1.39
CA LYS A 24 5.32 -9.02 0.42
C LYS A 24 5.02 -8.55 -1.01
N LEU A 25 3.76 -8.57 -1.39
CA LEU A 25 3.36 -8.14 -2.74
C LEU A 25 3.70 -6.67 -2.99
N LEU A 26 3.41 -5.80 -2.02
CA LEU A 26 3.69 -4.38 -2.13
C LEU A 26 5.19 -4.10 -2.16
N GLU A 27 5.96 -4.75 -1.28
CA GLU A 27 7.41 -4.53 -1.20
C GLU A 27 8.17 -5.07 -2.40
N ALA A 28 7.56 -5.93 -3.20
CA ALA A 28 8.13 -6.40 -4.45
C ALA A 28 7.95 -5.41 -5.61
N LEU A 29 7.07 -4.42 -5.47
CA LEU A 29 6.74 -3.50 -6.56
C LEU A 29 7.89 -2.60 -7.03
N PRO A 30 8.78 -2.09 -6.17
CA PRO A 30 9.88 -1.24 -6.65
C PRO A 30 10.74 -1.89 -7.72
N SER A 31 10.91 -3.21 -7.68
CA SER A 31 11.70 -3.91 -8.71
C SER A 31 10.93 -4.11 -10.01
N LYS A 32 9.63 -3.84 -10.02
CA LYS A 32 8.75 -4.07 -11.17
C LYS A 32 8.24 -2.79 -11.82
N ILE A 33 8.24 -1.69 -11.08
CA ILE A 33 7.68 -0.42 -11.53
C ILE A 33 8.76 0.65 -11.44
N PRO A 34 9.34 1.08 -12.57
CA PRO A 34 10.45 2.05 -12.57
C PRO A 34 10.12 3.38 -11.92
N GLU A 35 8.88 3.83 -12.01
CA GLU A 35 8.46 5.12 -11.43
C GLU A 35 8.40 5.11 -9.92
N LEU A 36 8.30 3.94 -9.30
CA LEU A 36 8.22 3.80 -7.85
C LEU A 36 9.63 3.82 -7.25
N VAL A 37 9.95 4.89 -6.51
CA VAL A 37 11.28 5.06 -5.91
C VAL A 37 11.47 4.16 -4.70
N SER A 38 10.48 4.15 -3.79
CA SER A 38 10.56 3.33 -2.58
C SER A 38 9.18 2.92 -2.12
N MET A 39 9.13 1.82 -1.40
CA MET A 39 7.91 1.28 -0.79
C MET A 39 8.27 0.71 0.58
N GLU A 40 7.64 1.24 1.61
CA GLU A 40 7.77 0.73 2.98
C GLU A 40 6.39 0.30 3.45
N VAL A 41 6.28 -0.91 3.98
CA VAL A 41 5.00 -1.43 4.46
C VAL A 41 5.14 -1.83 5.92
N GLY A 42 4.21 -1.32 6.75
CA GLY A 42 4.17 -1.65 8.17
C GLY A 42 2.88 -2.36 8.53
N ILE A 43 3.00 -3.40 9.32
CA ILE A 43 1.86 -4.12 9.88
C ILE A 43 1.65 -3.60 11.30
N ASN A 44 0.40 -3.22 11.61
CA ASN A 44 0.05 -2.67 12.92
C ASN A 44 0.21 -3.70 14.03
N PHE A 45 0.71 -3.25 15.19
CA PHE A 45 0.75 -4.06 16.40
C PHE A 45 -0.15 -3.51 17.52
N ASP A 46 -0.69 -2.30 17.32
CA ASP A 46 -1.49 -1.62 18.35
C ASP A 46 -2.92 -2.16 18.38
N THR A 47 -3.56 -2.10 19.54
CA THR A 47 -4.92 -2.56 19.74
C THR A 47 -5.92 -1.41 19.93
N ALA A 48 -5.49 -0.16 19.75
CA ALA A 48 -6.37 1.00 19.86
C ALA A 48 -7.50 0.90 18.84
N GLU A 49 -8.69 1.36 19.21
CA GLU A 49 -9.86 1.33 18.35
C GLU A 49 -9.63 2.04 17.02
N ARG A 50 -8.87 3.14 17.02
CA ARG A 50 -8.58 3.93 15.83
C ARG A 50 -7.44 3.37 14.97
N ALA A 51 -6.78 2.30 15.42
CA ALA A 51 -5.63 1.72 14.69
C ALA A 51 -6.10 1.04 13.42
N MET A 52 -5.38 1.30 12.33
CA MET A 52 -5.56 0.59 11.07
C MET A 52 -4.68 -0.65 11.08
N ASP A 53 -4.91 -1.59 10.16
CA ASP A 53 -4.20 -2.87 10.18
C ASP A 53 -2.86 -2.85 9.46
N LEU A 54 -2.73 -2.04 8.43
CA LEU A 54 -1.50 -1.98 7.62
C LEU A 54 -1.36 -0.58 7.03
N SER A 55 -0.11 -0.11 6.93
CA SER A 55 0.18 1.12 6.20
C SER A 55 1.24 0.88 5.14
N LEU A 56 1.15 1.61 4.04
CA LEU A 56 2.24 1.70 3.08
C LEU A 56 2.66 3.16 2.95
N LEU A 57 3.96 3.35 2.75
CA LEU A 57 4.52 4.65 2.43
C LEU A 57 5.36 4.47 1.17
N SER A 58 4.99 5.14 0.11
CA SER A 58 5.71 5.05 -1.16
C SER A 58 6.11 6.44 -1.63
N THR A 59 7.19 6.50 -2.41
CA THR A 59 7.72 7.77 -2.90
C THR A 59 7.91 7.76 -4.40
N PHE A 60 7.75 8.93 -5.00
CA PHE A 60 7.87 9.15 -6.44
C PHE A 60 8.56 10.49 -6.68
N GLU A 61 9.23 10.63 -7.81
CA GLU A 61 9.88 11.91 -8.12
C GLU A 61 8.87 12.98 -8.53
N THR A 62 7.81 12.58 -9.24
CA THR A 62 6.81 13.51 -9.77
C THR A 62 5.39 12.99 -9.56
N LYS A 63 4.41 13.89 -9.66
CA LYS A 63 3.00 13.51 -9.62
C LYS A 63 2.63 12.60 -10.80
N GLU A 64 3.25 12.85 -11.94
CA GLU A 64 3.05 12.03 -13.14
C GLU A 64 3.50 10.59 -12.92
N ASP A 65 4.61 10.42 -12.20
CA ASP A 65 5.10 9.08 -11.83
C ASP A 65 4.13 8.36 -10.90
N LEU A 66 3.53 9.07 -9.95
CA LEU A 66 2.50 8.49 -9.09
C LEU A 66 1.29 8.04 -9.92
N GLN A 67 0.87 8.85 -10.89
CA GLN A 67 -0.24 8.48 -11.78
C GLN A 67 0.11 7.25 -12.61
N ALA A 68 1.33 7.19 -13.14
CA ALA A 68 1.79 6.02 -13.89
C ALA A 68 1.78 4.74 -13.04
N TYR A 69 2.20 4.86 -11.78
CA TYR A 69 2.13 3.76 -10.82
C TYR A 69 0.68 3.31 -10.60
N ASN A 70 -0.23 4.27 -10.42
CA ASN A 70 -1.62 3.95 -10.11
C ASN A 70 -2.27 3.06 -11.17
N ILE A 71 -1.91 3.25 -12.43
CA ILE A 71 -2.48 2.48 -13.55
C ILE A 71 -1.57 1.36 -14.04
N HIS A 72 -0.40 1.20 -13.43
CA HIS A 72 0.55 0.17 -13.85
C HIS A 72 -0.03 -1.23 -13.62
N GLU A 73 0.16 -2.11 -14.59
CA GLU A 73 -0.35 -3.48 -14.54
C GLU A 73 0.06 -4.22 -13.26
N GLU A 74 1.31 -4.09 -12.86
CA GLU A 74 1.80 -4.77 -11.65
C GLU A 74 1.14 -4.24 -10.39
N HIS A 75 0.87 -2.92 -10.31
CA HIS A 75 0.11 -2.34 -9.21
C HIS A 75 -1.33 -2.83 -9.20
N LEU A 76 -1.98 -2.86 -10.37
CA LEU A 76 -3.37 -3.30 -10.46
C LEU A 76 -3.56 -4.75 -10.02
N LYS A 77 -2.58 -5.62 -10.24
CA LYS A 77 -2.61 -6.99 -9.73
C LYS A 77 -2.67 -7.02 -8.21
N VAL A 78 -1.86 -6.20 -7.55
CA VAL A 78 -1.84 -6.12 -6.09
C VAL A 78 -3.14 -5.50 -5.57
N VAL A 79 -3.63 -4.45 -6.22
CA VAL A 79 -4.92 -3.82 -5.86
C VAL A 79 -6.04 -4.85 -5.90
N SER A 80 -6.05 -5.72 -6.90
CA SER A 80 -7.05 -6.79 -7.00
C SER A 80 -7.02 -7.71 -5.79
N GLU A 81 -5.82 -8.06 -5.29
CA GLU A 81 -5.68 -8.89 -4.09
C GLU A 81 -6.12 -8.14 -2.84
N ILE A 82 -5.77 -6.86 -2.72
CA ILE A 82 -6.19 -6.04 -1.57
C ILE A 82 -7.70 -5.92 -1.50
N LYS A 83 -8.37 -5.71 -2.63
CA LYS A 83 -9.83 -5.56 -2.69
C LYS A 83 -10.59 -6.76 -2.15
N LYS A 84 -10.00 -7.95 -2.20
CA LYS A 84 -10.64 -9.16 -1.69
C LYS A 84 -10.72 -9.18 -0.16
N ILE A 85 -9.83 -8.47 0.52
CA ILE A 85 -9.67 -8.56 1.97
C ILE A 85 -9.84 -7.23 2.70
N ALA A 86 -9.74 -6.10 2.01
CA ALA A 86 -9.85 -4.79 2.63
C ALA A 86 -11.30 -4.41 2.90
N THR A 87 -11.54 -3.80 4.07
CA THR A 87 -12.84 -3.26 4.46
C THR A 87 -12.84 -1.73 4.40
N LEU A 88 -11.66 -1.11 4.49
CA LEU A 88 -11.51 0.33 4.50
C LEU A 88 -10.13 0.69 3.98
N SER A 89 -10.02 1.77 3.22
CA SER A 89 -8.72 2.35 2.88
C SER A 89 -8.79 3.87 2.97
N LYS A 90 -7.69 4.48 3.38
CA LYS A 90 -7.53 5.93 3.49
C LYS A 90 -6.18 6.30 2.87
N VAL A 91 -6.14 7.47 2.23
CA VAL A 91 -4.95 7.90 1.50
C VAL A 91 -4.61 9.35 1.82
N VAL A 92 -3.31 9.63 1.86
CA VAL A 92 -2.77 11.00 1.89
C VAL A 92 -1.61 11.07 0.90
N ASP A 93 -1.65 12.07 0.03
CA ASP A 93 -0.58 12.35 -0.93
C ASP A 93 -0.06 13.75 -0.69
N TYR A 94 1.27 13.90 -0.53
CA TYR A 94 1.83 15.22 -0.29
C TYR A 94 3.21 15.38 -0.93
N ILE A 95 3.63 16.63 -1.04
CA ILE A 95 4.96 16.97 -1.55
C ILE A 95 5.87 17.20 -0.35
N LYS A 96 6.99 16.51 -0.38
CA LYS A 96 8.00 16.64 0.66
C LYS A 96 9.17 17.49 0.17
#